data_60770e32c8636f13c47ab83dafd778a7
#
_entry.id   60770e32c8636f13c47ab83dafd778a7
#
_cell.length_a   1.000
_cell.length_b   1.000
_cell.length_c   1.000
_cell.angle_alpha   90.00
_cell.angle_beta   90.00
_cell.angle_gamma   90.00
#
_symmetry.space_group_name_H-M   'P 1'
#
loop_
_entity.id
_entity.type
_entity.pdbx_description
1 polymer ?
#
loop_
_entity_poly.entity_id
_entity_poly.type
_entity_poly.pdbx_seq_one_letter_code
_entity_poly.pdbx_strand_id
1 'polypeptide(L)'
;YDDPNDCNSDGDNDGWLPIAFGGSNFKGSYNGSEFRISNLTINRGSDNLGFISQANQGEIAKLILENVNYTETSGGKYVGGAIGKADGSFEIYEVAVTGVIDGDTLGTEYLGGLAGFMTGTSNIYDSSFRGDIIGSGTGSNYVGGITGQHDSNQELELCIVYGNSSITGANYVGGISGKINNVPEGKSLKLLASLADVTG
;
A
#
# COMPACT_ATOMS: atom_id res chain seq x y z
N TYR A 1 -14.61 -22.06 18.88
CA TYR A 1 -13.16 -21.99 19.19
C TYR A 1 -12.66 -20.73 18.50
N ASP A 2 -12.49 -19.66 19.27
CA ASP A 2 -12.00 -18.42 18.68
C ASP A 2 -10.55 -18.62 18.21
N ASP A 3 -10.34 -18.44 16.92
CA ASP A 3 -9.00 -18.37 16.36
C ASP A 3 -8.33 -17.10 16.95
N PRO A 4 -7.16 -17.21 17.59
CA PRO A 4 -6.47 -16.05 18.15
C PRO A 4 -6.06 -15.00 17.07
N ASN A 5 -6.20 -15.33 15.79
CA ASN A 5 -5.97 -14.43 14.67
C ASN A 5 -7.26 -13.83 14.09
N ASP A 6 -8.43 -14.22 14.61
CA ASP A 6 -9.71 -13.66 14.23
C ASP A 6 -9.98 -12.39 15.05
N CYS A 7 -9.60 -11.24 14.48
CA CYS A 7 -9.72 -9.95 15.13
C CYS A 7 -11.16 -9.40 15.21
N ASN A 8 -12.10 -9.99 14.46
CA ASN A 8 -13.50 -9.56 14.42
C ASN A 8 -14.47 -10.60 14.99
N SER A 9 -13.98 -11.79 15.36
CA SER A 9 -14.75 -12.88 15.99
C SER A 9 -15.93 -13.39 15.12
N ASP A 10 -15.76 -13.39 13.79
CA ASP A 10 -16.76 -13.92 12.85
C ASP A 10 -16.52 -15.40 12.48
N GLY A 11 -15.43 -15.98 12.96
CA GLY A 11 -15.05 -17.36 12.75
C GLY A 11 -14.15 -17.61 11.54
N ASP A 12 -13.77 -16.57 10.82
CA ASP A 12 -12.85 -16.61 9.70
C ASP A 12 -11.45 -16.13 10.13
N ASN A 13 -10.39 -16.66 9.52
CA ASN A 13 -9.02 -16.24 9.80
C ASN A 13 -8.60 -15.08 8.88
N ASP A 14 -9.21 -13.93 9.07
CA ASP A 14 -8.99 -12.71 8.27
C ASP A 14 -7.68 -11.97 8.62
N GLY A 15 -7.08 -12.29 9.77
CA GLY A 15 -5.90 -11.63 10.28
C GLY A 15 -6.16 -10.22 10.82
N TRP A 16 -5.26 -9.31 10.54
CA TRP A 16 -5.33 -7.93 11.02
C TRP A 16 -6.56 -7.19 10.48
N LEU A 17 -7.28 -6.53 11.37
CA LEU A 17 -8.32 -5.58 10.98
C LEU A 17 -7.65 -4.20 10.78
N PRO A 18 -7.61 -3.67 9.54
CA PRO A 18 -6.97 -2.40 9.27
C PRO A 18 -7.49 -1.25 10.14
N ILE A 19 -6.61 -0.36 10.60
CA ILE A 19 -7.03 0.85 11.29
C ILE A 19 -7.95 1.65 10.36
N ALA A 20 -9.04 2.18 10.90
CA ALA A 20 -10.09 2.89 10.16
C ALA A 20 -10.84 2.02 9.12
N PHE A 21 -10.94 0.71 9.36
CA PHE A 21 -11.76 -0.20 8.56
C PHE A 21 -13.25 0.18 8.63
N GLY A 22 -14.02 -0.18 7.60
CA GLY A 22 -15.46 0.04 7.57
C GLY A 22 -15.88 1.46 7.19
N GLY A 23 -15.08 2.19 6.42
CA GLY A 23 -15.46 3.48 5.82
C GLY A 23 -15.12 4.72 6.66
N SER A 24 -14.54 4.55 7.82
CA SER A 24 -13.98 5.65 8.61
C SER A 24 -12.66 6.13 8.02
N ASN A 25 -12.33 7.42 8.18
CA ASN A 25 -11.02 7.93 7.81
C ASN A 25 -10.13 8.07 9.05
N PHE A 26 -8.92 7.54 8.96
CA PHE A 26 -7.86 7.89 9.90
C PHE A 26 -7.50 9.37 9.72
N LYS A 27 -7.34 10.10 10.82
CA LYS A 27 -7.06 11.55 10.83
C LYS A 27 -5.97 11.92 11.84
N GLY A 28 -5.26 10.93 12.32
CA GLY A 28 -4.26 11.11 13.37
C GLY A 28 -2.85 11.00 12.86
N SER A 29 -1.91 10.96 13.81
CA SER A 29 -0.52 10.64 13.59
C SER A 29 -0.22 9.26 14.18
N TYR A 30 0.40 8.40 13.40
CA TYR A 30 0.94 7.13 13.86
C TYR A 30 2.45 7.15 13.71
N ASN A 31 3.16 7.21 14.84
CA ASN A 31 4.61 7.16 14.87
C ASN A 31 5.07 5.80 15.41
N GLY A 32 5.69 5.00 14.54
CA GLY A 32 6.21 3.70 14.89
C GLY A 32 7.50 3.73 15.71
N SER A 33 8.15 4.91 15.83
CA SER A 33 9.41 5.08 16.60
C SER A 33 10.50 4.08 16.20
N GLU A 34 10.54 3.71 14.92
CA GLU A 34 11.43 2.70 14.34
C GLU A 34 11.19 1.27 14.86
N PHE A 35 10.15 1.06 15.63
CA PHE A 35 9.75 -0.29 16.04
C PHE A 35 9.15 -1.06 14.86
N ARG A 36 9.24 -2.37 14.99
CA ARG A 36 8.84 -3.32 13.95
C ARG A 36 7.56 -4.04 14.34
N ILE A 37 6.65 -4.15 13.37
CA ILE A 37 5.51 -5.04 13.40
C ILE A 37 5.80 -6.14 12.39
N SER A 38 5.87 -7.40 12.82
CA SER A 38 6.26 -8.51 11.95
C SER A 38 5.12 -9.50 11.76
N ASN A 39 5.10 -10.13 10.57
CA ASN A 39 4.17 -11.19 10.21
C ASN A 39 2.69 -10.76 10.24
N LEU A 40 2.44 -9.51 9.91
CA LEU A 40 1.07 -9.01 9.82
C LEU A 40 0.37 -9.64 8.62
N THR A 41 -0.74 -10.33 8.86
CA THR A 41 -1.53 -11.00 7.83
C THR A 41 -2.86 -10.27 7.67
N ILE A 42 -3.29 -10.08 6.42
CA ILE A 42 -4.65 -9.65 6.05
C ILE A 42 -5.14 -10.61 4.97
N ASN A 43 -6.30 -11.22 5.17
CA ASN A 43 -6.92 -12.14 4.21
C ASN A 43 -8.42 -11.85 4.17
N ARG A 44 -8.81 -10.78 3.51
CA ARG A 44 -10.20 -10.34 3.47
C ARG A 44 -10.56 -9.55 2.23
N GLY A 45 -11.85 -9.54 1.90
CA GLY A 45 -12.40 -8.71 0.85
C GLY A 45 -12.79 -7.33 1.37
N SER A 46 -12.17 -6.27 0.84
CA SER A 46 -12.54 -4.89 1.13
C SER A 46 -11.99 -3.92 0.10
N ASP A 47 -12.66 -2.81 -0.09
CA ASP A 47 -12.21 -1.75 -0.99
C ASP A 47 -10.86 -1.13 -0.59
N ASN A 48 -10.51 -1.14 0.69
CA ASN A 48 -9.27 -0.51 1.15
C ASN A 48 -8.56 -1.42 2.16
N LEU A 49 -7.41 -1.96 1.79
CA LEU A 49 -6.59 -2.82 2.64
C LEU A 49 -5.17 -2.28 2.82
N GLY A 50 -4.67 -2.39 4.04
CA GLY A 50 -3.35 -1.97 4.47
C GLY A 50 -3.24 -2.01 5.98
N PHE A 51 -2.11 -1.61 6.53
CA PHE A 51 -2.02 -1.38 7.98
C PHE A 51 -3.07 -0.36 8.43
N ILE A 52 -3.24 0.72 7.66
CA ILE A 52 -4.38 1.64 7.72
C ILE A 52 -5.26 1.41 6.48
N SER A 53 -6.58 1.28 6.66
CA SER A 53 -7.51 1.12 5.55
C SER A 53 -7.55 2.37 4.68
N GLN A 54 -7.93 3.48 5.27
CA GLN A 54 -7.97 4.78 4.58
C GLN A 54 -7.71 5.95 5.52
N ALA A 55 -7.16 7.02 4.96
CA ALA A 55 -6.91 8.27 5.66
C ALA A 55 -7.21 9.48 4.78
N ASN A 56 -7.57 10.61 5.39
CA ASN A 56 -7.71 11.88 4.68
C ASN A 56 -6.92 13.04 5.32
N GLN A 57 -6.32 12.83 6.46
CA GLN A 57 -5.43 13.77 7.15
C GLN A 57 -4.47 12.99 8.04
N GLY A 58 -3.33 13.58 8.36
CA GLY A 58 -2.39 13.02 9.34
C GLY A 58 -1.19 12.35 8.70
N GLU A 59 -0.62 11.41 9.41
CA GLU A 59 0.63 10.76 8.98
C GLU A 59 0.81 9.34 9.51
N ILE A 60 1.65 8.61 8.83
CA ILE A 60 2.28 7.39 9.32
C ILE A 60 3.79 7.55 9.14
N ALA A 61 4.54 7.38 10.22
CA ALA A 61 5.95 7.70 10.27
C ALA A 61 6.76 6.66 11.04
N LYS A 62 8.02 6.47 10.62
CA LYS A 62 9.02 5.68 11.35
C LYS A 62 8.52 4.28 11.72
N LEU A 63 7.87 3.62 10.76
CA LEU A 63 7.28 2.30 10.95
C LEU A 63 7.96 1.27 10.05
N ILE A 64 8.25 0.10 10.62
CA ILE A 64 8.73 -1.06 9.89
C ILE A 64 7.66 -2.15 9.94
N LEU A 65 7.07 -2.43 8.78
CA LEU A 65 6.17 -3.57 8.57
C LEU A 65 6.99 -4.68 7.91
N GLU A 66 7.29 -5.73 8.67
CA GLU A 66 8.17 -6.79 8.21
C GLU A 66 7.41 -8.08 7.94
N ASN A 67 7.67 -8.65 6.75
CA ASN A 67 7.09 -9.92 6.35
C ASN A 67 5.55 -9.90 6.40
N VAL A 68 4.95 -8.84 5.83
CA VAL A 68 3.50 -8.77 5.70
C VAL A 68 3.01 -9.81 4.67
N ASN A 69 1.80 -10.31 4.85
CA ASN A 69 1.15 -11.19 3.90
C ASN A 69 -0.31 -10.74 3.72
N TYR A 70 -0.55 -9.92 2.72
CA TYR A 70 -1.86 -9.36 2.45
C TYR A 70 -2.46 -9.98 1.20
N THR A 71 -3.67 -10.50 1.33
CA THR A 71 -4.47 -11.02 0.23
C THR A 71 -5.83 -10.33 0.23
N GLU A 72 -6.12 -9.66 -0.86
CA GLU A 72 -7.46 -9.14 -1.14
C GLU A 72 -8.29 -10.26 -1.81
N THR A 73 -9.50 -10.53 -1.34
CA THR A 73 -10.28 -11.73 -1.71
C THR A 73 -11.59 -11.46 -2.45
N SER A 74 -11.91 -10.19 -2.75
CA SER A 74 -13.20 -9.83 -3.37
C SER A 74 -13.11 -8.90 -4.59
N GLY A 75 -11.89 -8.58 -5.07
CA GLY A 75 -11.69 -7.59 -6.13
C GLY A 75 -11.84 -6.15 -5.64
N GLY A 76 -11.40 -5.89 -4.41
CA GLY A 76 -11.38 -4.56 -3.81
C GLY A 76 -10.48 -3.57 -4.55
N LYS A 77 -10.61 -2.28 -4.25
CA LYS A 77 -10.01 -1.25 -5.11
C LYS A 77 -8.57 -0.91 -4.77
N TYR A 78 -8.26 -0.71 -3.48
CA TYR A 78 -7.02 -0.08 -3.07
C TYR A 78 -6.29 -0.94 -2.05
N VAL A 79 -5.16 -1.50 -2.40
CA VAL A 79 -4.34 -2.32 -1.51
C VAL A 79 -2.93 -1.78 -1.44
N GLY A 80 -2.46 -1.52 -0.23
CA GLY A 80 -1.08 -1.08 0.01
C GLY A 80 -0.56 -1.57 1.36
N GLY A 81 0.73 -1.74 1.47
CA GLY A 81 1.33 -2.26 2.70
C GLY A 81 1.09 -1.37 3.93
N ALA A 82 1.29 -0.08 3.79
CA ALA A 82 1.04 0.89 4.85
C ALA A 82 -0.40 1.41 4.83
N ILE A 83 -0.94 1.72 3.65
CA ILE A 83 -2.30 2.27 3.52
C ILE A 83 -2.98 1.84 2.23
N GLY A 84 -4.26 1.47 2.31
CA GLY A 84 -5.06 1.21 1.12
C GLY A 84 -5.28 2.48 0.31
N LYS A 85 -5.88 3.51 0.90
CA LYS A 85 -6.17 4.78 0.25
C LYS A 85 -5.80 5.98 1.11
N ALA A 86 -5.02 6.91 0.57
CA ALA A 86 -4.78 8.23 1.14
C ALA A 86 -5.48 9.30 0.30
N ASP A 87 -6.37 10.07 0.93
CA ASP A 87 -7.19 11.11 0.29
C ASP A 87 -7.08 12.40 1.13
N GLY A 88 -6.82 13.52 0.49
CA GLY A 88 -6.67 14.78 1.21
C GLY A 88 -5.22 15.13 1.55
N SER A 89 -4.86 15.21 2.82
CA SER A 89 -3.52 15.59 3.28
C SER A 89 -2.96 14.52 4.21
N PHE A 90 -2.31 13.53 3.64
CA PHE A 90 -1.72 12.43 4.41
C PHE A 90 -0.27 12.20 4.04
N GLU A 91 0.58 11.99 5.03
CA GLU A 91 2.01 11.81 4.82
C GLU A 91 2.45 10.39 5.22
N ILE A 92 3.31 9.80 4.39
CA ILE A 92 4.03 8.56 4.68
C ILE A 92 5.50 8.89 4.64
N TYR A 93 6.21 8.78 5.77
CA TYR A 93 7.64 9.02 5.76
C TYR A 93 8.42 8.09 6.69
N GLU A 94 9.63 7.73 6.27
CA GLU A 94 10.47 6.76 6.96
C GLU A 94 9.73 5.44 7.25
N VAL A 95 8.95 4.97 6.25
CA VAL A 95 8.19 3.71 6.36
C VAL A 95 8.83 2.65 5.47
N ALA A 96 9.13 1.51 6.07
CA ALA A 96 9.63 0.35 5.33
C ALA A 96 8.61 -0.80 5.40
N VAL A 97 8.28 -1.36 4.24
CA VAL A 97 7.40 -2.52 4.14
C VAL A 97 8.14 -3.65 3.44
N THR A 98 8.06 -4.85 4.01
CA THR A 98 8.55 -6.07 3.36
C THR A 98 7.49 -7.16 3.38
N GLY A 99 7.42 -7.98 2.34
CA GLY A 99 6.52 -9.15 2.28
C GLY A 99 5.78 -9.29 0.97
N VAL A 100 4.56 -9.81 1.03
CA VAL A 100 3.72 -10.10 -0.13
C VAL A 100 2.42 -9.30 -0.06
N ILE A 101 2.08 -8.67 -1.17
CA ILE A 101 0.81 -7.96 -1.35
C ILE A 101 0.14 -8.54 -2.59
N ASP A 102 -0.91 -9.31 -2.39
CA ASP A 102 -1.64 -10.03 -3.43
C ASP A 102 -3.04 -9.42 -3.62
N GLY A 103 -3.30 -8.95 -4.82
CA GLY A 103 -4.56 -8.33 -5.22
C GLY A 103 -5.60 -9.31 -5.75
N ASP A 104 -5.40 -10.62 -5.57
CA ASP A 104 -6.27 -11.71 -5.97
C ASP A 104 -6.57 -11.83 -7.49
N THR A 105 -7.13 -12.97 -7.84
CA THR A 105 -7.54 -13.32 -9.20
C THR A 105 -8.74 -12.54 -9.72
N LEU A 106 -9.53 -11.93 -8.84
CA LEU A 106 -10.69 -11.08 -9.20
C LEU A 106 -10.27 -9.67 -9.66
N GLY A 107 -9.04 -9.26 -9.36
CA GLY A 107 -8.43 -8.05 -9.88
C GLY A 107 -8.64 -6.81 -9.05
N THR A 108 -7.76 -6.59 -8.13
CA THR A 108 -7.63 -5.31 -7.42
C THR A 108 -7.25 -4.18 -8.37
N GLU A 109 -7.92 -3.03 -8.26
CA GLU A 109 -7.72 -1.92 -9.20
C GLU A 109 -6.37 -1.20 -8.99
N TYR A 110 -5.95 -1.00 -7.73
CA TYR A 110 -4.73 -0.27 -7.38
C TYR A 110 -3.92 -1.01 -6.31
N LEU A 111 -2.73 -1.49 -6.67
CA LEU A 111 -1.81 -2.16 -5.77
C LEU A 111 -0.50 -1.39 -5.63
N GLY A 112 -0.06 -1.20 -4.39
CA GLY A 112 1.24 -0.59 -4.12
C GLY A 112 1.93 -1.17 -2.91
N GLY A 113 3.26 -1.15 -2.91
CA GLY A 113 4.05 -1.64 -1.78
C GLY A 113 3.84 -0.83 -0.49
N LEU A 114 3.58 0.46 -0.61
CA LEU A 114 3.24 1.34 0.51
C LEU A 114 1.78 1.79 0.45
N ALA A 115 1.31 2.30 -0.68
CA ALA A 115 -0.04 2.82 -0.82
C ALA A 115 -0.73 2.29 -2.08
N GLY A 116 -1.98 1.84 -1.99
CA GLY A 116 -2.77 1.49 -3.18
C GLY A 116 -3.05 2.72 -4.02
N PHE A 117 -3.60 3.77 -3.41
CA PHE A 117 -3.96 5.00 -4.10
C PHE A 117 -3.69 6.23 -3.24
N MET A 118 -3.11 7.24 -3.86
CA MET A 118 -2.87 8.53 -3.22
C MET A 118 -3.43 9.68 -4.04
N THR A 119 -4.14 10.59 -3.39
CA THR A 119 -4.72 11.76 -4.03
C THR A 119 -4.68 12.99 -3.10
N GLY A 120 -5.14 14.13 -3.59
CA GLY A 120 -5.19 15.37 -2.83
C GLY A 120 -3.80 16.01 -2.66
N THR A 121 -3.38 16.21 -1.43
CA THR A 121 -2.06 16.75 -1.06
C THR A 121 -1.24 15.75 -0.24
N SER A 122 -1.36 14.46 -0.57
CA SER A 122 -0.67 13.39 0.15
C SER A 122 0.73 13.13 -0.40
N ASN A 123 1.69 12.87 0.49
CA ASN A 123 3.11 12.69 0.17
C ASN A 123 3.63 11.31 0.59
N ILE A 124 4.64 10.79 -0.13
CA ILE A 124 5.50 9.70 0.35
C ILE A 124 6.94 10.14 0.21
N TYR A 125 7.73 10.01 1.27
CA TYR A 125 9.17 10.26 1.23
C TYR A 125 9.95 9.40 2.21
N ASP A 126 11.25 9.21 1.93
CA ASP A 126 12.18 8.40 2.73
C ASP A 126 11.67 6.98 3.03
N SER A 127 10.96 6.38 2.07
CA SER A 127 10.22 5.16 2.32
C SER A 127 10.57 4.05 1.32
N SER A 128 10.32 2.80 1.71
CA SER A 128 10.79 1.69 0.90
C SER A 128 9.86 0.47 0.92
N PHE A 129 9.95 -0.30 -0.17
CA PHE A 129 9.32 -1.61 -0.29
C PHE A 129 10.33 -2.68 -0.71
N ARG A 130 10.16 -3.90 -0.19
CA ARG A 130 10.85 -5.10 -0.65
C ARG A 130 9.91 -6.30 -0.56
N GLY A 131 9.69 -6.98 -1.67
CA GLY A 131 8.87 -8.19 -1.70
C GLY A 131 8.10 -8.32 -3.00
N ASP A 132 7.02 -9.08 -2.96
CA ASP A 132 6.22 -9.38 -4.13
C ASP A 132 4.90 -8.61 -4.12
N ILE A 133 4.58 -8.00 -5.25
CA ILE A 133 3.28 -7.40 -5.51
C ILE A 133 2.67 -8.18 -6.68
N ILE A 134 1.53 -8.82 -6.43
CA ILE A 134 0.89 -9.75 -7.36
C ILE A 134 -0.48 -9.20 -7.76
N GLY A 135 -0.55 -8.64 -8.96
CA GLY A 135 -1.78 -8.15 -9.58
C GLY A 135 -2.24 -9.07 -10.70
N SER A 136 -2.53 -10.33 -10.40
CA SER A 136 -2.78 -11.38 -11.39
C SER A 136 -4.18 -11.36 -12.01
N GLY A 137 -5.11 -10.62 -11.45
CA GLY A 137 -6.49 -10.55 -11.91
C GLY A 137 -6.68 -9.67 -13.15
N THR A 138 -7.74 -9.93 -13.90
CA THR A 138 -8.09 -9.15 -15.12
C THR A 138 -8.44 -7.68 -14.85
N GLY A 139 -8.60 -7.30 -13.58
CA GLY A 139 -8.92 -5.95 -13.13
C GLY A 139 -7.77 -5.19 -12.47
N SER A 140 -6.61 -5.82 -12.24
CA SER A 140 -5.44 -5.14 -11.65
C SER A 140 -4.86 -4.13 -12.63
N ASN A 141 -5.36 -2.91 -12.55
CA ASN A 141 -5.08 -1.90 -13.57
C ASN A 141 -3.81 -1.10 -13.27
N TYR A 142 -3.53 -0.83 -12.00
CA TYR A 142 -2.41 0.03 -11.61
C TYR A 142 -1.60 -0.63 -10.50
N VAL A 143 -0.44 -1.14 -10.85
CA VAL A 143 0.44 -1.87 -9.93
C VAL A 143 1.79 -1.19 -9.86
N GLY A 144 2.24 -0.82 -8.67
CA GLY A 144 3.52 -0.15 -8.50
C GLY A 144 4.24 -0.55 -7.22
N GLY A 145 5.56 -0.53 -7.26
CA GLY A 145 6.39 -0.93 -6.12
C GLY A 145 6.25 -0.04 -4.88
N ILE A 146 5.85 1.20 -5.05
CA ILE A 146 5.56 2.14 -3.97
C ILE A 146 4.06 2.44 -3.93
N THR A 147 3.47 2.86 -5.04
CA THR A 147 2.04 3.20 -5.10
C THR A 147 1.41 2.67 -6.38
N GLY A 148 0.20 2.11 -6.29
CA GLY A 148 -0.57 1.70 -7.47
C GLY A 148 -0.85 2.90 -8.35
N GLN A 149 -1.45 3.95 -7.81
CA GLN A 149 -1.60 5.23 -8.49
C GLN A 149 -1.27 6.40 -7.56
N HIS A 150 -0.49 7.32 -8.09
CA HIS A 150 -0.23 8.62 -7.50
C HIS A 150 -0.96 9.70 -8.30
N ASP A 151 -2.07 10.16 -7.77
CA ASP A 151 -2.91 11.24 -8.33
C ASP A 151 -2.92 12.42 -7.34
N SER A 152 -1.77 12.75 -6.84
CA SER A 152 -1.59 13.79 -5.85
C SER A 152 -0.86 14.98 -6.45
N ASN A 153 -1.23 16.15 -6.00
CA ASN A 153 -0.51 17.40 -6.28
C ASN A 153 0.80 17.52 -5.49
N GLN A 154 1.36 16.40 -5.02
CA GLN A 154 2.49 16.37 -4.11
C GLN A 154 3.62 15.47 -4.61
N GLU A 155 4.63 15.29 -3.79
CA GLU A 155 5.88 14.68 -4.16
C GLU A 155 5.93 13.19 -3.79
N LEU A 156 6.62 12.42 -4.64
CA LEU A 156 7.28 11.17 -4.28
C LEU A 156 8.77 11.47 -4.22
N GLU A 157 9.38 11.31 -3.07
CA GLU A 157 10.78 11.63 -2.87
C GLU A 157 11.51 10.57 -2.05
N LEU A 158 12.75 10.27 -2.43
CA LEU A 158 13.60 9.32 -1.72
C LEU A 158 12.95 7.94 -1.51
N CYS A 159 12.15 7.46 -2.47
CA CYS A 159 11.49 6.18 -2.39
C CYS A 159 12.30 5.10 -3.12
N ILE A 160 12.45 3.94 -2.49
CA ILE A 160 13.23 2.82 -3.02
C ILE A 160 12.42 1.54 -3.01
N VAL A 161 12.41 0.86 -4.16
CA VAL A 161 12.02 -0.54 -4.25
C VAL A 161 13.29 -1.37 -4.39
N TYR A 162 13.56 -2.21 -3.40
CA TYR A 162 14.80 -2.98 -3.34
C TYR A 162 14.83 -4.14 -4.34
N GLY A 163 16.03 -4.54 -4.72
CA GLY A 163 16.27 -5.76 -5.50
C GLY A 163 15.70 -7.02 -4.80
N ASN A 164 15.45 -8.05 -5.57
CA ASN A 164 14.72 -9.26 -5.20
C ASN A 164 13.22 -8.98 -4.88
N SER A 165 12.67 -7.91 -5.43
CA SER A 165 11.24 -7.65 -5.47
C SER A 165 10.68 -8.05 -6.83
N SER A 166 9.47 -8.58 -6.86
CA SER A 166 8.73 -8.89 -8.08
C SER A 166 7.43 -8.08 -8.10
N ILE A 167 7.18 -7.39 -9.20
CA ILE A 167 5.98 -6.57 -9.38
C ILE A 167 5.29 -7.05 -10.65
N THR A 168 4.15 -7.70 -10.50
CA THR A 168 3.38 -8.25 -11.60
C THR A 168 1.99 -7.65 -11.67
N GLY A 169 1.46 -7.48 -12.87
CA GLY A 169 0.13 -6.93 -13.09
C GLY A 169 -0.36 -7.11 -14.51
N ALA A 170 -1.64 -6.77 -14.77
CA ALA A 170 -2.27 -6.97 -16.07
C ALA A 170 -2.16 -5.77 -17.02
N ASN A 171 -2.08 -4.54 -16.50
CA ASN A 171 -2.13 -3.33 -17.35
C ASN A 171 -0.98 -2.35 -17.03
N TYR A 172 -1.20 -1.40 -16.15
CA TYR A 172 -0.22 -0.36 -15.85
C TYR A 172 0.69 -0.81 -14.72
N VAL A 173 1.86 -1.35 -15.06
CA VAL A 173 2.82 -1.87 -14.07
C VAL A 173 4.08 -1.04 -14.07
N GLY A 174 4.49 -0.58 -12.91
CA GLY A 174 5.68 0.25 -12.76
C GLY A 174 6.50 -0.11 -11.53
N GLY A 175 7.82 0.00 -11.65
CA GLY A 175 8.74 -0.29 -10.53
C GLY A 175 8.54 0.63 -9.32
N ILE A 176 7.99 1.83 -9.50
CA ILE A 176 7.66 2.78 -8.43
C ILE A 176 6.16 2.99 -8.36
N SER A 177 5.53 3.38 -9.45
CA SER A 177 4.09 3.64 -9.52
C SER A 177 3.52 3.06 -10.80
N GLY A 178 2.33 2.42 -10.71
CA GLY A 178 1.61 1.96 -11.88
C GLY A 178 1.13 3.13 -12.74
N LYS A 179 0.70 4.22 -12.10
CA LYS A 179 0.31 5.45 -12.77
C LYS A 179 0.62 6.69 -11.94
N ILE A 180 1.05 7.72 -12.61
CA ILE A 180 1.25 9.04 -12.01
C ILE A 180 0.45 10.04 -12.83
N ASN A 181 -0.46 10.76 -12.18
CA ASN A 181 -1.20 11.87 -12.75
C ASN A 181 -0.79 13.17 -12.06
N ASN A 182 -0.97 14.28 -12.75
CA ASN A 182 -0.96 15.62 -12.18
C ASN A 182 0.25 15.95 -11.28
N VAL A 183 1.46 15.82 -11.82
CA VAL A 183 2.63 16.42 -11.14
C VAL A 183 2.60 17.92 -11.45
N PRO A 184 2.29 18.79 -10.48
CA PRO A 184 2.19 20.22 -10.71
C PRO A 184 3.55 20.84 -11.05
N GLU A 185 3.50 21.99 -11.69
CA GLU A 185 4.70 22.81 -11.91
C GLU A 185 5.38 23.14 -10.56
N GLY A 186 6.68 22.91 -10.49
CA GLY A 186 7.48 23.14 -9.28
C GLY A 186 7.46 21.99 -8.26
N LYS A 187 6.66 20.94 -8.48
CA LYS A 187 6.73 19.68 -7.73
C LYS A 187 7.54 18.67 -8.52
N SER A 188 8.13 17.71 -7.84
CA SER A 188 9.02 16.76 -8.51
C SER A 188 8.95 15.36 -7.92
N LEU A 189 9.22 14.41 -8.81
CA LEU A 189 9.56 13.04 -8.43
C LEU A 189 11.08 12.99 -8.27
N LYS A 190 11.57 12.89 -7.05
CA LYS A 190 13.00 13.01 -6.76
C LYS A 190 13.57 11.74 -6.17
N LEU A 191 14.76 11.36 -6.65
CA LEU A 191 15.55 10.27 -6.09
C LEU A 191 14.74 8.97 -5.92
N LEU A 192 14.00 8.61 -6.96
CA LEU A 192 13.25 7.35 -7.02
C LEU A 192 14.14 6.27 -7.62
N ALA A 193 14.19 5.11 -6.98
CA ALA A 193 14.92 3.95 -7.48
C ALA A 193 14.05 2.69 -7.39
N SER A 194 14.02 1.92 -8.47
CA SER A 194 13.47 0.56 -8.46
C SER A 194 14.49 -0.41 -9.03
N LEU A 195 14.78 -1.45 -8.26
CA LEU A 195 15.61 -2.58 -8.64
C LEU A 195 14.78 -3.86 -8.77
N ALA A 196 13.45 -3.73 -8.80
CA ALA A 196 12.51 -4.84 -8.91
C ALA A 196 12.46 -5.44 -10.32
N ASP A 197 12.13 -6.71 -10.41
CA ASP A 197 11.67 -7.33 -11.64
C ASP A 197 10.21 -6.93 -11.88
N VAL A 198 9.94 -6.32 -13.03
CA VAL A 198 8.62 -5.78 -13.37
C VAL A 198 8.07 -6.51 -14.59
N THR A 199 6.88 -7.07 -14.45
CA THR A 199 6.17 -7.80 -15.51
C THR A 199 4.73 -7.35 -15.62
N GLY A 200 4.31 -6.98 -16.83
CA GLY A 200 2.96 -6.54 -17.17
C GLY A 200 2.44 -7.20 -18.44
#